data_817443b352845e6d71297491a1421b34
#
_entry.id   817443b352845e6d71297491a1421b34
#
_cell.length_a   1.000
_cell.length_b   1.000
_cell.length_c   1.000
_cell.angle_alpha   90.00
_cell.angle_beta   90.00
_cell.angle_gamma   90.00
#
_symmetry.space_group_name_H-M   'P 1'
#
loop_
_entity.id
_entity.type
_entity.pdbx_description
1 polymer ?
#
loop_
_entity_poly.entity_id
_entity_poly.type
_entity_poly.pdbx_seq_one_letter_code
_entity_poly.pdbx_strand_id
1 'polypeptide(L)'
;MRAIGRDQIEVMQSLGFDTFKVVGHDRGARCAYRLALDEPDMVTRLAVMDVVPVGSAYDRADKKFSLATWVWSFLAAPEPVPEQFINAAPANLVNFMLDSWPVVKDAFPDEVRAEYIKKFSDPETAHAICEEYRASAKLDYEHDEKDRGNRKIACPVLFLWGQRGSVAPLYEDPLCIWREWADDVRGESIPVGHFIPEEAPEETTRQLLDFFGVGV
;
A
#
# COMPACT_ATOMS: atom_id res chain seq x y z
N MET A 1 -9.29 -3.30 5.39
CA MET A 1 -8.95 -3.83 4.04
C MET A 1 -10.02 -4.74 3.46
N ARG A 2 -10.63 -5.69 4.18
CA ARG A 2 -11.64 -6.63 3.63
C ARG A 2 -12.86 -5.97 3.01
N ALA A 3 -13.42 -4.92 3.63
CA ALA A 3 -14.57 -4.21 3.06
C ALA A 3 -14.21 -3.57 1.71
N ILE A 4 -13.08 -2.84 1.68
CA ILE A 4 -12.57 -2.21 0.44
C ILE A 4 -12.32 -3.26 -0.66
N GLY A 5 -11.77 -4.43 -0.28
CA GLY A 5 -11.56 -5.54 -1.23
C GLY A 5 -12.87 -6.04 -1.85
N ARG A 6 -13.94 -6.16 -1.06
CA ARG A 6 -15.27 -6.56 -1.56
C ARG A 6 -15.84 -5.56 -2.54
N ASP A 7 -15.71 -4.26 -2.27
CA ASP A 7 -16.14 -3.22 -3.21
C ASP A 7 -15.44 -3.37 -4.57
N GLN A 8 -14.14 -3.69 -4.57
CA GLN A 8 -13.40 -3.94 -5.82
C GLN A 8 -13.89 -5.20 -6.56
N ILE A 9 -14.23 -6.26 -5.83
CA ILE A 9 -14.81 -7.48 -6.42
C ILE A 9 -16.15 -7.16 -7.08
N GLU A 10 -17.03 -6.46 -6.38
CA GLU A 10 -18.36 -6.09 -6.92
C GLU A 10 -18.21 -5.23 -8.18
N VAL A 11 -17.25 -4.29 -8.21
CA VAL A 11 -16.94 -3.51 -9.42
C VAL A 11 -16.50 -4.43 -10.55
N MET A 12 -15.54 -5.34 -10.34
CA MET A 12 -15.04 -6.24 -11.39
C MET A 12 -16.14 -7.16 -11.91
N GLN A 13 -16.94 -7.73 -11.01
CA GLN A 13 -18.09 -8.57 -11.40
C GLN A 13 -19.15 -7.79 -12.19
N SER A 14 -19.43 -6.54 -11.81
CA SER A 14 -20.36 -5.69 -12.56
C SER A 14 -19.89 -5.37 -13.97
N LEU A 15 -18.56 -5.43 -14.20
CA LEU A 15 -17.93 -5.29 -15.51
C LEU A 15 -17.79 -6.61 -16.26
N GLY A 16 -18.25 -7.73 -15.69
CA GLY A 16 -18.22 -9.06 -16.31
C GLY A 16 -16.92 -9.82 -16.15
N PHE A 17 -16.07 -9.45 -15.18
CA PHE A 17 -14.81 -10.13 -14.89
C PHE A 17 -14.94 -11.00 -13.63
N ASP A 18 -14.91 -12.32 -13.81
CA ASP A 18 -14.91 -13.30 -12.72
C ASP A 18 -13.49 -13.51 -12.16
N THR A 19 -12.45 -13.27 -12.97
CA THR A 19 -11.05 -13.32 -12.57
C THR A 19 -10.29 -12.12 -13.10
N PHE A 20 -9.30 -11.65 -12.34
CA PHE A 20 -8.52 -10.47 -12.70
C PHE A 20 -7.12 -10.49 -12.09
N LYS A 21 -6.26 -9.61 -12.59
CA LYS A 21 -4.94 -9.31 -12.03
C LYS A 21 -5.04 -8.04 -11.19
N VAL A 22 -4.32 -8.00 -10.08
CA VAL A 22 -4.39 -6.87 -9.15
C VAL A 22 -3.01 -6.24 -8.99
N VAL A 23 -2.96 -4.92 -9.00
CA VAL A 23 -1.80 -4.15 -8.60
C VAL A 23 -2.20 -3.15 -7.53
N GLY A 24 -1.35 -2.99 -6.53
CA GLY A 24 -1.53 -1.99 -5.49
C GLY A 24 -0.22 -1.36 -5.05
N HIS A 25 -0.30 -0.09 -4.67
CA HIS A 25 0.78 0.66 -4.05
C HIS A 25 0.32 1.14 -2.68
N ASP A 26 1.21 1.14 -1.69
CA ASP A 26 0.95 1.60 -0.32
C ASP A 26 -0.35 0.99 0.27
N ARG A 27 -1.33 1.79 0.64
CA ARG A 27 -2.62 1.33 1.19
C ARG A 27 -3.37 0.44 0.20
N GLY A 28 -3.28 0.75 -1.09
CA GLY A 28 -3.82 -0.10 -2.15
C GLY A 28 -3.15 -1.48 -2.23
N ALA A 29 -1.84 -1.59 -1.97
CA ALA A 29 -1.15 -2.87 -1.90
C ALA A 29 -1.61 -3.70 -0.70
N ARG A 30 -1.93 -3.04 0.43
CA ARG A 30 -2.49 -3.71 1.62
C ARG A 30 -3.88 -4.28 1.35
N CYS A 31 -4.70 -3.57 0.62
CA CYS A 31 -5.98 -4.07 0.13
C CYS A 31 -5.77 -5.24 -0.86
N ALA A 32 -4.84 -5.09 -1.81
CA ALA A 32 -4.59 -6.06 -2.87
C ALA A 32 -4.14 -7.43 -2.34
N TYR A 33 -3.17 -7.48 -1.40
CA TYR A 33 -2.75 -8.77 -0.87
C TYR A 33 -3.83 -9.41 0.02
N ARG A 34 -4.59 -8.61 0.77
CA ARG A 34 -5.72 -9.11 1.56
C ARG A 34 -6.79 -9.69 0.65
N LEU A 35 -7.10 -9.03 -0.47
CA LEU A 35 -8.00 -9.53 -1.49
C LEU A 35 -7.51 -10.86 -2.07
N ALA A 36 -6.23 -10.96 -2.42
CA ALA A 36 -5.65 -12.20 -2.97
C ALA A 36 -5.67 -13.37 -1.96
N LEU A 37 -5.54 -13.09 -0.66
CA LEU A 37 -5.69 -14.10 0.39
C LEU A 37 -7.15 -14.54 0.59
N ASP A 38 -8.09 -13.61 0.55
CA ASP A 38 -9.50 -13.89 0.84
C ASP A 38 -10.22 -14.51 -0.36
N GLU A 39 -9.84 -14.14 -1.59
CA GLU A 39 -10.47 -14.57 -2.84
C GLU A 39 -9.44 -15.17 -3.83
N PRO A 40 -8.83 -16.32 -3.47
CA PRO A 40 -7.74 -16.91 -4.25
C PRO A 40 -8.15 -17.36 -5.65
N ASP A 41 -9.45 -17.66 -5.88
CA ASP A 41 -9.96 -18.08 -7.16
C ASP A 41 -10.19 -16.91 -8.14
N MET A 42 -10.25 -15.67 -7.62
CA MET A 42 -10.51 -14.48 -8.43
C MET A 42 -9.23 -13.74 -8.83
N VAL A 43 -8.22 -13.73 -7.96
CA VAL A 43 -6.96 -13.02 -8.21
C VAL A 43 -5.95 -13.97 -8.87
N THR A 44 -5.66 -13.75 -10.15
CA THR A 44 -4.76 -14.61 -10.92
C THR A 44 -3.28 -14.20 -10.87
N ARG A 45 -2.99 -12.94 -10.58
CA ARG A 45 -1.64 -12.39 -10.33
C ARG A 45 -1.75 -11.17 -9.42
N LEU A 46 -0.79 -11.01 -8.53
CA LEU A 46 -0.72 -9.88 -7.59
C LEU A 46 0.59 -9.13 -7.75
N ALA A 47 0.53 -7.82 -7.97
CA ALA A 47 1.69 -6.95 -7.84
C ALA A 47 1.50 -6.00 -6.65
N VAL A 48 2.51 -5.88 -5.81
CA VAL A 48 2.52 -5.00 -4.62
C VAL A 48 3.73 -4.09 -4.64
N MET A 49 3.55 -2.82 -4.27
CA MET A 49 4.61 -1.83 -4.32
C MET A 49 4.83 -1.15 -2.98
N ASP A 50 6.10 -1.15 -2.56
CA ASP A 50 6.72 -0.47 -1.41
C ASP A 50 5.99 -0.68 -0.07
N VAL A 51 5.49 -1.88 0.18
CA VAL A 51 4.91 -2.29 1.48
C VAL A 51 5.31 -3.73 1.84
N VAL A 52 5.17 -4.07 3.11
CA VAL A 52 5.08 -5.45 3.59
C VAL A 52 3.71 -5.67 4.24
N PRO A 53 3.25 -6.92 4.42
CA PRO A 53 1.98 -7.21 5.08
C PRO A 53 1.87 -6.55 6.46
N VAL A 54 0.68 -6.12 6.82
CA VAL A 54 0.42 -5.30 8.03
C VAL A 54 0.91 -5.98 9.31
N GLY A 55 0.56 -7.24 9.50
CA GLY A 55 1.01 -8.00 10.66
C GLY A 55 2.53 -8.10 10.72
N SER A 56 3.18 -8.39 9.57
CA SER A 56 4.65 -8.44 9.48
C SER A 56 5.32 -7.11 9.79
N ALA A 57 4.69 -5.99 9.43
CA ALA A 57 5.19 -4.65 9.70
C ALA A 57 5.12 -4.32 11.20
N TYR A 58 3.98 -4.54 11.83
CA TYR A 58 3.78 -4.24 13.26
C TYR A 58 4.64 -5.13 14.18
N ASP A 59 4.80 -6.41 13.87
CA ASP A 59 5.63 -7.32 14.67
C ASP A 59 7.12 -7.01 14.62
N ARG A 60 7.56 -6.37 13.54
CA ARG A 60 8.94 -5.93 13.37
C ARG A 60 9.14 -4.45 13.75
N ALA A 61 8.10 -3.82 14.32
CA ALA A 61 8.15 -2.41 14.67
C ALA A 61 9.15 -2.16 15.83
N ASP A 62 10.07 -1.30 15.56
CA ASP A 62 11.09 -0.83 16.51
C ASP A 62 11.16 0.71 16.53
N LYS A 63 12.19 1.27 17.17
CA LYS A 63 12.43 2.71 17.15
C LYS A 63 12.59 3.27 15.75
N LYS A 64 13.26 2.53 14.84
CA LYS A 64 13.51 2.97 13.47
C LYS A 64 12.19 3.01 12.68
N PHE A 65 11.41 1.94 12.80
CA PHE A 65 10.05 1.88 12.23
C PHE A 65 9.20 3.04 12.74
N SER A 66 9.11 3.24 14.05
CA SER A 66 8.26 4.27 14.65
C SER A 66 8.60 5.68 14.17
N LEU A 67 9.89 5.97 13.96
CA LEU A 67 10.33 7.27 13.46
C LEU A 67 10.10 7.42 11.94
N ALA A 68 10.34 6.38 11.17
CA ALA A 68 10.17 6.40 9.72
C ALA A 68 8.69 6.43 9.30
N THR A 69 7.84 5.72 10.05
CA THR A 69 6.41 5.55 9.76
C THR A 69 5.51 6.25 10.80
N TRP A 70 5.98 7.36 11.38
CA TRP A 70 5.25 8.11 12.44
C TRP A 70 3.80 8.42 12.06
N VAL A 71 3.53 8.61 10.78
CA VAL A 71 2.18 8.83 10.22
C VAL A 71 1.21 7.70 10.60
N TRP A 72 1.66 6.46 10.71
CA TRP A 72 0.81 5.33 11.09
C TRP A 72 0.24 5.50 12.50
N SER A 73 1.10 5.85 13.45
CA SER A 73 0.67 6.08 14.84
C SER A 73 -0.17 7.36 14.96
N PHE A 74 0.17 8.40 14.21
CA PHE A 74 -0.58 9.65 14.21
C PHE A 74 -2.00 9.45 13.68
N LEU A 75 -2.16 8.84 12.49
CA LEU A 75 -3.46 8.63 11.86
C LEU A 75 -4.31 7.58 12.59
N ALA A 76 -3.67 6.62 13.29
CA ALA A 76 -4.35 5.65 14.12
C ALA A 76 -4.68 6.15 15.54
N ALA A 77 -4.30 7.37 15.91
CA ALA A 77 -4.62 7.94 17.22
C ALA A 77 -6.14 8.01 17.45
N PRO A 78 -6.59 8.04 18.72
CA PRO A 78 -8.03 8.13 19.03
C PRO A 78 -8.70 9.35 18.39
N GLU A 79 -9.90 9.15 17.88
CA GLU A 79 -10.77 10.23 17.42
C GLU A 79 -11.06 11.22 18.58
N PRO A 80 -11.09 12.53 18.33
CA PRO A 80 -10.96 13.22 17.03
C PRO A 80 -9.55 13.81 16.78
N VAL A 81 -8.53 13.29 17.42
CA VAL A 81 -7.20 13.92 17.45
C VAL A 81 -6.60 14.12 16.05
N PRO A 82 -6.35 13.08 15.23
CA PRO A 82 -5.73 13.28 13.92
C PRO A 82 -6.64 14.08 12.96
N GLU A 83 -7.96 13.86 13.02
CA GLU A 83 -8.93 14.60 12.19
C GLU A 83 -8.86 16.10 12.44
N GLN A 84 -8.77 16.54 13.69
CA GLN A 84 -8.67 17.95 14.03
C GLN A 84 -7.39 18.58 13.48
N PHE A 85 -6.25 17.87 13.56
CA PHE A 85 -4.99 18.35 13.00
C PHE A 85 -5.02 18.42 11.47
N ILE A 86 -5.58 17.40 10.81
CA ILE A 86 -5.72 17.38 9.35
C ILE A 86 -6.64 18.52 8.91
N ASN A 87 -7.81 18.64 9.50
CA ASN A 87 -8.81 19.65 9.13
C ASN A 87 -8.33 21.09 9.38
N ALA A 88 -7.45 21.30 10.35
CA ALA A 88 -6.88 22.62 10.61
C ALA A 88 -5.91 23.08 9.50
N ALA A 89 -5.19 22.16 8.86
CA ALA A 89 -4.22 22.49 7.84
C ALA A 89 -3.95 21.29 6.89
N PRO A 90 -4.92 20.86 6.07
CA PRO A 90 -4.80 19.64 5.27
C PRO A 90 -3.64 19.69 4.27
N ALA A 91 -3.38 20.86 3.68
CA ALA A 91 -2.25 21.04 2.78
C ALA A 91 -0.89 20.77 3.42
N ASN A 92 -0.72 21.01 4.73
CA ASN A 92 0.56 20.83 5.40
C ASN A 92 0.96 19.35 5.44
N LEU A 93 0.03 18.45 5.77
CA LEU A 93 0.29 17.03 5.80
C LEU A 93 0.57 16.48 4.40
N VAL A 94 -0.27 16.84 3.43
CA VAL A 94 -0.11 16.41 2.04
C VAL A 94 1.24 16.88 1.48
N ASN A 95 1.54 18.18 1.61
CA ASN A 95 2.80 18.73 1.12
C ASN A 95 4.00 18.07 1.80
N PHE A 96 3.94 17.86 3.12
CA PHE A 96 5.01 17.14 3.82
C PHE A 96 5.25 15.76 3.23
N MET A 97 4.23 14.96 3.00
CA MET A 97 4.36 13.61 2.43
C MET A 97 4.90 13.66 0.99
N LEU A 98 4.34 14.53 0.14
CA LEU A 98 4.73 14.65 -1.26
C LEU A 98 6.09 15.33 -1.48
N ASP A 99 6.64 16.01 -0.47
CA ASP A 99 7.96 16.64 -0.54
C ASP A 99 9.06 15.78 0.11
N SER A 100 8.71 14.93 1.10
CA SER A 100 9.71 14.22 1.90
C SER A 100 9.86 12.73 1.55
N TRP A 101 8.86 12.08 0.98
CA TRP A 101 8.91 10.65 0.69
C TRP A 101 9.43 10.31 -0.71
N PRO A 102 9.19 11.12 -1.77
CA PRO A 102 9.85 10.90 -3.05
C PRO A 102 11.31 11.33 -3.00
N VAL A 103 12.11 10.78 -3.89
CA VAL A 103 13.50 11.20 -4.09
C VAL A 103 13.73 11.79 -5.48
N VAL A 104 12.78 11.58 -6.39
CA VAL A 104 12.76 12.22 -7.68
C VAL A 104 12.09 13.59 -7.53
N LYS A 105 12.86 14.62 -7.90
CA LYS A 105 12.36 15.99 -7.85
C LYS A 105 11.19 16.17 -8.83
N ASP A 106 10.18 16.94 -8.38
CA ASP A 106 9.01 17.29 -9.21
C ASP A 106 8.18 16.07 -9.69
N ALA A 107 8.26 14.94 -8.95
CA ALA A 107 7.45 13.75 -9.25
C ALA A 107 5.92 14.01 -9.18
N PHE A 108 5.51 15.06 -8.46
CA PHE A 108 4.11 15.47 -8.35
C PHE A 108 3.89 16.86 -8.94
N PRO A 109 3.33 16.98 -10.16
CA PRO A 109 2.90 18.25 -10.74
C PRO A 109 1.90 18.99 -9.85
N ASP A 110 1.86 20.32 -9.94
CA ASP A 110 1.02 21.18 -9.09
C ASP A 110 -0.46 20.81 -9.18
N GLU A 111 -0.96 20.45 -10.35
CA GLU A 111 -2.34 20.01 -10.55
C GLU A 111 -2.66 18.69 -9.83
N VAL A 112 -1.73 17.75 -9.80
CA VAL A 112 -1.88 16.47 -9.07
C VAL A 112 -1.87 16.73 -7.57
N ARG A 113 -0.93 17.55 -7.11
CA ARG A 113 -0.82 17.97 -5.70
C ARG A 113 -2.10 18.67 -5.22
N ALA A 114 -2.67 19.53 -6.06
CA ALA A 114 -3.92 20.24 -5.75
C ALA A 114 -5.10 19.27 -5.56
N GLU A 115 -5.21 18.20 -6.33
CA GLU A 115 -6.25 17.19 -6.16
C GLU A 115 -6.07 16.40 -4.85
N TYR A 116 -4.85 16.05 -4.44
CA TYR A 116 -4.60 15.44 -3.14
C TYR A 116 -5.01 16.37 -2.00
N ILE A 117 -4.62 17.64 -2.03
CA ILE A 117 -4.97 18.64 -1.02
C ILE A 117 -6.50 18.80 -0.94
N LYS A 118 -7.16 18.88 -2.09
CA LYS A 118 -8.63 18.99 -2.15
C LYS A 118 -9.33 17.81 -1.48
N LYS A 119 -8.83 16.57 -1.70
CA LYS A 119 -9.39 15.36 -1.05
C LYS A 119 -9.16 15.38 0.46
N PHE A 120 -7.97 15.71 0.92
CA PHE A 120 -7.66 15.82 2.35
C PHE A 120 -8.39 17.00 3.04
N SER A 121 -8.87 17.98 2.27
CA SER A 121 -9.65 19.10 2.80
C SER A 121 -11.12 18.75 3.06
N ASP A 122 -11.56 17.57 2.64
CA ASP A 122 -12.88 17.04 2.96
C ASP A 122 -12.82 16.32 4.31
N PRO A 123 -13.57 16.77 5.34
CA PRO A 123 -13.56 16.17 6.67
C PRO A 123 -13.99 14.68 6.68
N GLU A 124 -14.89 14.28 5.79
CA GLU A 124 -15.32 12.87 5.69
C GLU A 124 -14.19 12.00 5.13
N THR A 125 -13.47 12.51 4.14
CA THR A 125 -12.27 11.84 3.61
C THR A 125 -11.17 11.74 4.67
N ALA A 126 -10.92 12.81 5.42
CA ALA A 126 -9.93 12.81 6.50
C ALA A 126 -10.29 11.78 7.59
N HIS A 127 -11.57 11.73 8.00
CA HIS A 127 -12.06 10.73 8.94
C HIS A 127 -11.91 9.31 8.40
N ALA A 128 -12.31 9.05 7.16
CA ALA A 128 -12.19 7.72 6.54
C ALA A 128 -10.72 7.24 6.48
N ILE A 129 -9.77 8.13 6.18
CA ILE A 129 -8.33 7.82 6.20
C ILE A 129 -7.90 7.41 7.62
N CYS A 130 -8.29 8.16 8.66
CA CYS A 130 -7.94 7.84 10.04
C CYS A 130 -8.55 6.50 10.47
N GLU A 131 -9.82 6.23 10.15
CA GLU A 131 -10.47 4.95 10.42
C GLU A 131 -9.77 3.77 9.72
N GLU A 132 -9.29 3.97 8.51
CA GLU A 132 -8.52 2.96 7.79
C GLU A 132 -7.21 2.61 8.54
N TYR A 133 -6.50 3.60 9.09
CA TYR A 133 -5.30 3.36 9.90
C TYR A 133 -5.63 2.72 11.26
N ARG A 134 -6.73 3.11 11.91
CA ARG A 134 -7.23 2.45 13.14
C ARG A 134 -7.59 0.99 12.89
N ALA A 135 -8.30 0.73 11.78
CA ALA A 135 -8.63 -0.63 11.35
C ALA A 135 -7.35 -1.43 11.02
N SER A 136 -6.37 -0.81 10.40
CA SER A 136 -5.08 -1.45 10.09
C SER A 136 -4.34 -1.88 11.35
N ALA A 137 -4.27 -1.00 12.36
CA ALA A 137 -3.59 -1.28 13.63
C ALA A 137 -4.30 -2.34 14.49
N LYS A 138 -5.55 -2.68 14.20
CA LYS A 138 -6.35 -3.62 14.98
C LYS A 138 -6.86 -4.78 14.12
N LEU A 139 -7.87 -4.54 13.32
CA LEU A 139 -8.58 -5.59 12.57
C LEU A 139 -7.70 -6.25 11.51
N ASP A 140 -6.96 -5.46 10.73
CA ASP A 140 -6.12 -6.03 9.67
C ASP A 140 -4.91 -6.76 10.27
N TYR A 141 -4.34 -6.24 11.37
CA TYR A 141 -3.32 -6.93 12.15
C TYR A 141 -3.83 -8.29 12.66
N GLU A 142 -5.02 -8.33 13.30
CA GLU A 142 -5.63 -9.57 13.80
C GLU A 142 -5.91 -10.58 12.67
N HIS A 143 -6.32 -10.10 11.50
CA HIS A 143 -6.51 -10.94 10.32
C HIS A 143 -5.19 -11.56 9.83
N ASP A 144 -4.13 -10.74 9.77
CA ASP A 144 -2.82 -11.21 9.35
C ASP A 144 -2.25 -12.23 10.34
N GLU A 145 -2.37 -11.99 11.65
CA GLU A 145 -1.92 -12.93 12.67
C GLU A 145 -2.62 -14.30 12.57
N LYS A 146 -3.92 -14.27 12.28
CA LYS A 146 -4.67 -15.51 12.07
C LYS A 146 -4.24 -16.29 10.83
N ASP A 147 -3.90 -15.57 9.77
CA ASP A 147 -3.57 -16.18 8.48
C ASP A 147 -2.08 -16.53 8.35
N ARG A 148 -1.19 -15.85 9.06
CA ARG A 148 0.26 -16.06 9.00
C ARG A 148 0.62 -17.52 9.33
N GLY A 149 1.36 -18.15 8.41
CA GLY A 149 1.75 -19.57 8.53
C GLY A 149 0.61 -20.57 8.28
N ASN A 150 -0.64 -20.13 8.20
CA ASN A 150 -1.81 -20.97 7.97
C ASN A 150 -2.37 -20.84 6.54
N ARG A 151 -2.22 -19.67 5.93
CA ARG A 151 -2.70 -19.38 4.58
C ARG A 151 -1.63 -18.66 3.79
N LYS A 152 -1.57 -18.93 2.50
CA LYS A 152 -0.70 -18.26 1.55
C LYS A 152 -1.49 -17.73 0.36
N ILE A 153 -0.98 -16.66 -0.25
CA ILE A 153 -1.46 -16.15 -1.53
C ILE A 153 -1.19 -17.23 -2.58
N ALA A 154 -2.23 -17.65 -3.26
CA ALA A 154 -2.16 -18.79 -4.20
C ALA A 154 -1.60 -18.40 -5.58
N CYS A 155 -1.73 -17.14 -5.97
CA CYS A 155 -1.25 -16.65 -7.26
C CYS A 155 0.20 -16.16 -7.20
N PRO A 156 0.90 -16.06 -8.35
CA PRO A 156 2.21 -15.42 -8.42
C PRO A 156 2.19 -13.98 -7.92
N VAL A 157 3.23 -13.58 -7.19
CA VAL A 157 3.39 -12.25 -6.61
C VAL A 157 4.61 -11.55 -7.18
N LEU A 158 4.43 -10.32 -7.68
CA LEU A 158 5.50 -9.37 -7.97
C LEU A 158 5.58 -8.34 -6.84
N PHE A 159 6.76 -8.24 -6.22
CA PHE A 159 7.02 -7.20 -5.23
C PHE A 159 8.08 -6.21 -5.73
N LEU A 160 7.69 -4.94 -5.88
CA LEU A 160 8.59 -3.84 -6.22
C LEU A 160 8.74 -2.91 -5.02
N TRP A 161 9.96 -2.42 -4.76
CA TRP A 161 10.16 -1.45 -3.68
C TRP A 161 11.18 -0.39 -4.05
N GLY A 162 10.99 0.81 -3.49
CA GLY A 162 11.94 1.90 -3.65
C GLY A 162 13.22 1.67 -2.84
N GLN A 163 14.40 1.82 -3.45
CA GLN A 163 15.69 1.70 -2.73
C GLN A 163 15.80 2.71 -1.59
N ARG A 164 15.09 3.82 -1.69
CA ARG A 164 14.98 4.88 -0.67
C ARG A 164 13.53 5.13 -0.25
N GLY A 165 12.66 4.14 -0.49
CA GLY A 165 11.26 4.15 -0.10
C GLY A 165 11.04 3.79 1.37
N SER A 166 9.82 3.39 1.71
CA SER A 166 9.44 3.07 3.08
C SER A 166 9.92 1.69 3.54
N VAL A 167 10.23 0.78 2.62
CA VAL A 167 10.55 -0.62 2.92
C VAL A 167 12.05 -0.87 3.05
N ALA A 168 12.85 -0.47 2.06
CA ALA A 168 14.28 -0.78 2.04
C ALA A 168 15.06 -0.30 3.28
N PRO A 169 14.79 0.88 3.86
CA PRO A 169 15.47 1.28 5.07
C PRO A 169 15.09 0.49 6.32
N LEU A 170 13.93 -0.15 6.34
CA LEU A 170 13.39 -0.83 7.53
C LEU A 170 13.74 -2.31 7.58
N TYR A 171 13.88 -2.96 6.41
CA TYR A 171 14.04 -4.40 6.33
C TYR A 171 15.29 -4.77 5.51
N GLU A 172 16.12 -5.64 6.06
CA GLU A 172 17.35 -6.10 5.39
C GLU A 172 17.01 -6.93 4.13
N ASP A 173 16.04 -7.81 4.23
CA ASP A 173 15.51 -8.59 3.10
C ASP A 173 13.97 -8.55 3.09
N PRO A 174 13.39 -7.53 2.47
CA PRO A 174 11.93 -7.40 2.44
C PRO A 174 11.26 -8.47 1.55
N LEU A 175 12.01 -9.08 0.62
CA LEU A 175 11.50 -10.17 -0.21
C LEU A 175 11.28 -11.45 0.61
N CYS A 176 12.12 -11.71 1.62
CA CYS A 176 11.92 -12.83 2.54
C CYS A 176 10.61 -12.69 3.33
N ILE A 177 10.19 -11.47 3.66
CA ILE A 177 8.90 -11.24 4.33
C ILE A 177 7.75 -11.70 3.43
N TRP A 178 7.77 -11.35 2.15
CA TRP A 178 6.73 -11.78 1.21
C TRP A 178 6.72 -13.29 0.97
N ARG A 179 7.87 -13.97 1.06
CA ARG A 179 7.96 -15.45 0.98
C ARG A 179 7.29 -16.16 2.17
N GLU A 180 7.09 -15.49 3.27
CA GLU A 180 6.25 -16.00 4.37
C GLU A 180 4.77 -16.09 3.94
N TRP A 181 4.33 -15.24 3.00
CA TRP A 181 2.94 -15.05 2.59
C TRP A 181 2.57 -15.65 1.23
N ALA A 182 3.55 -15.99 0.40
CA ALA A 182 3.33 -16.63 -0.91
C ALA A 182 4.51 -17.54 -1.26
N ASP A 183 4.25 -18.60 -2.03
CA ASP A 183 5.31 -19.52 -2.48
C ASP A 183 5.98 -19.03 -3.77
N ASP A 184 5.24 -18.43 -4.68
CA ASP A 184 5.75 -17.85 -5.93
C ASP A 184 5.88 -16.33 -5.79
N VAL A 185 7.04 -15.89 -5.33
CA VAL A 185 7.35 -14.46 -5.15
C VAL A 185 8.60 -14.09 -5.92
N ARG A 186 8.47 -13.10 -6.79
CA ARG A 186 9.61 -12.43 -7.41
C ARG A 186 9.56 -10.93 -7.15
N GLY A 187 10.67 -10.24 -7.25
CA GLY A 187 10.69 -8.79 -7.10
C GLY A 187 12.09 -8.21 -7.09
N GLU A 188 12.14 -6.89 -7.22
CA GLU A 188 13.37 -6.13 -7.19
C GLU A 188 13.16 -4.70 -6.71
N SER A 189 14.24 -4.06 -6.31
CA SER A 189 14.23 -2.66 -5.92
C SER A 189 14.39 -1.75 -7.13
N ILE A 190 13.69 -0.61 -7.12
CA ILE A 190 13.81 0.46 -8.11
C ILE A 190 14.54 1.64 -7.46
N PRO A 191 15.44 2.38 -8.15
CA PRO A 191 16.27 3.43 -7.55
C PRO A 191 15.52 4.74 -7.29
N VAL A 192 14.33 4.65 -6.66
CA VAL A 192 13.41 5.75 -6.33
C VAL A 192 13.03 5.73 -4.86
N GLY A 193 12.13 6.64 -4.45
CA GLY A 193 11.52 6.71 -3.13
C GLY A 193 10.30 5.81 -2.99
N HIS A 194 9.34 6.29 -2.20
CA HIS A 194 8.11 5.55 -1.91
C HIS A 194 7.13 5.50 -3.08
N PHE A 195 7.03 6.58 -3.83
CA PHE A 195 6.02 6.74 -4.88
C PHE A 195 6.50 6.17 -6.22
N ILE A 196 6.73 4.86 -6.24
CA ILE A 196 7.29 4.15 -7.41
C ILE A 196 6.59 4.47 -8.72
N PRO A 197 5.23 4.49 -8.81
CA PRO A 197 4.54 4.79 -10.06
C PRO A 197 4.78 6.21 -10.58
N GLU A 198 4.89 7.18 -9.68
CA GLU A 198 5.11 8.59 -10.02
C GLU A 198 6.59 8.91 -10.26
N GLU A 199 7.48 8.25 -9.52
CA GLU A 199 8.90 8.51 -9.62
C GLU A 199 9.59 7.74 -10.75
N ALA A 200 9.05 6.58 -11.16
CA ALA A 200 9.57 5.75 -12.25
C ALA A 200 8.43 5.13 -13.08
N PRO A 201 7.57 5.92 -13.76
CA PRO A 201 6.39 5.42 -14.44
C PRO A 201 6.71 4.43 -15.57
N GLU A 202 7.76 4.68 -16.35
CA GLU A 202 8.16 3.83 -17.46
C GLU A 202 8.64 2.46 -16.99
N GLU A 203 9.53 2.44 -15.99
CA GLU A 203 10.06 1.20 -15.41
C GLU A 203 8.96 0.43 -14.70
N THR A 204 8.12 1.09 -13.92
CA THR A 204 6.96 0.48 -13.26
C THR A 204 6.03 -0.17 -14.28
N THR A 205 5.69 0.55 -15.34
CA THR A 205 4.83 0.03 -16.41
C THR A 205 5.47 -1.18 -17.08
N ARG A 206 6.76 -1.13 -17.42
CA ARG A 206 7.50 -2.25 -18.04
C ARG A 206 7.44 -3.50 -17.16
N GLN A 207 7.72 -3.36 -15.85
CA GLN A 207 7.69 -4.48 -14.89
C GLN A 207 6.29 -5.09 -14.76
N LEU A 208 5.27 -4.26 -14.70
CA LEU A 208 3.89 -4.72 -14.60
C LEU A 208 3.41 -5.44 -15.87
N LEU A 209 3.71 -4.89 -17.06
CA LEU A 209 3.34 -5.51 -18.34
C LEU A 209 4.04 -6.87 -18.52
N ASP A 210 5.34 -6.95 -18.22
CA ASP A 210 6.07 -8.22 -18.22
C ASP A 210 5.44 -9.23 -17.27
N PHE A 211 5.22 -8.82 -16.03
CA PHE A 211 4.64 -9.70 -15.02
C PHE A 211 3.23 -10.16 -15.37
N PHE A 212 2.40 -9.29 -15.89
CA PHE A 212 1.04 -9.62 -16.25
C PHE A 212 0.92 -10.35 -17.61
N GLY A 213 2.02 -10.51 -18.35
CA GLY A 213 2.03 -11.17 -19.65
C GLY A 213 1.22 -10.42 -20.70
N VAL A 214 1.23 -9.08 -20.63
CA VAL A 214 0.65 -8.20 -21.64
C VAL A 214 1.78 -7.83 -22.60
N GLY A 215 1.76 -8.39 -23.81
CA GLY A 215 2.76 -8.04 -24.83
C GLY A 215 2.68 -6.56 -25.19
N VAL A 216 3.84 -5.91 -25.28
CA VAL A 216 4.01 -4.56 -25.83
C VAL A 216 4.10 -4.66 -27.36
#